data_0743be48189a4f2891b4707d25abb753
#
_entry.id   0743be48189a4f2891b4707d25abb753
#
_cell.length_a   1.000
_cell.length_b   1.000
_cell.length_c   1.000
_cell.angle_alpha   90.00
_cell.angle_beta   90.00
_cell.angle_gamma   90.00
#
_symmetry.space_group_name_H-M   'P 1'
#
loop_
_entity.id
_entity.type
_entity.pdbx_description
1 polymer ?
#
loop_
_entity_poly.entity_id
_entity_poly.type
_entity_poly.pdbx_seq_one_letter_code
_entity_poly.pdbx_strand_id
1 'polypeptide(L)'
;PVPTVVRLGTAPSPDAGQAPGGIAPLVDDLEQMRLALELGLRAYVDKNGFRDVLVGLSGGIDSALTAALAAEALGPERVHCVSMPSQFSSDATRGDARRLAESIGVDFREIAIEPVVEQFEAALAPAFEGRDRDLTEENVQARARGTILMALSNKFGWLVLATGNKSELSVGYATLYGDMAGGFALLRDMYKTDVWRLARRLNERAGREQIPESIIDRAPTAELRHDQLDEDSLPPYAALDPVLEAYVELDRSREELSQDGFDPEVVERALAMIDRAEYKRRQAPPGVKLHPKAFGRDRRTPITNRWRG
;
A
#
# COMPACT_ATOMS: atom_id res chain seq x y z
N PRO A 1 2.10 -25.16 -3.72
CA PRO A 1 2.84 -26.21 -4.40
C PRO A 1 3.87 -26.81 -3.43
N VAL A 2 3.83 -28.14 -3.28
CA VAL A 2 4.82 -28.84 -2.46
C VAL A 2 6.16 -28.76 -3.21
N PRO A 3 7.24 -28.27 -2.59
CA PRO A 3 8.53 -28.21 -3.27
C PRO A 3 8.99 -29.63 -3.61
N THR A 4 9.19 -29.90 -4.89
CA THR A 4 9.78 -31.16 -5.35
C THR A 4 11.29 -31.07 -5.15
N VAL A 5 11.80 -31.80 -4.18
CA VAL A 5 13.24 -31.92 -3.96
C VAL A 5 13.84 -32.79 -5.05
N VAL A 6 14.51 -32.18 -6.02
CA VAL A 6 15.34 -32.91 -6.99
C VAL A 6 16.67 -33.24 -6.33
N ARG A 7 16.93 -34.52 -6.01
CA ARG A 7 18.23 -34.98 -5.56
C ARG A 7 19.15 -35.11 -6.79
N LEU A 8 20.12 -34.22 -6.88
CA LEU A 8 21.22 -34.36 -7.84
C LEU A 8 22.18 -35.42 -7.28
N GLY A 9 22.05 -36.66 -7.71
CA GLY A 9 22.96 -37.73 -7.31
C GLY A 9 22.90 -38.89 -8.28
N THR A 10 24.05 -39.19 -8.92
CA THR A 10 24.37 -40.31 -9.80
C THR A 10 23.51 -40.45 -11.07
N ALA A 11 24.18 -40.72 -12.20
CA ALA A 11 23.55 -40.88 -13.50
C ALA A 11 22.30 -41.81 -13.42
N PRO A 12 21.19 -41.44 -14.07
CA PRO A 12 20.01 -42.28 -14.06
C PRO A 12 20.29 -43.63 -14.69
N SER A 13 19.80 -44.68 -14.05
CA SER A 13 19.74 -46.02 -14.65
C SER A 13 18.91 -45.95 -15.95
N PRO A 14 19.26 -46.68 -17.02
CA PRO A 14 18.55 -46.67 -18.29
C PRO A 14 17.05 -46.98 -18.22
N ASP A 15 16.60 -47.57 -17.11
CA ASP A 15 15.20 -47.97 -16.87
C ASP A 15 14.43 -47.07 -15.90
N ALA A 16 14.96 -45.93 -15.50
CA ALA A 16 14.21 -44.97 -14.74
C ALA A 16 13.17 -44.30 -15.65
N GLY A 17 11.93 -44.77 -15.57
CA GLY A 17 10.79 -44.12 -16.23
C GLY A 17 10.88 -42.61 -15.97
N GLN A 18 10.69 -41.83 -17.01
CA GLN A 18 10.69 -40.37 -16.94
C GLN A 18 9.78 -39.93 -15.80
N ALA A 19 10.35 -39.39 -14.74
CA ALA A 19 9.58 -38.65 -13.78
C ALA A 19 8.81 -37.54 -14.53
N PRO A 20 7.55 -37.31 -14.28
CA PRO A 20 6.81 -36.24 -14.93
C PRO A 20 7.35 -34.90 -14.45
N GLY A 21 8.47 -34.50 -15.01
CA GLY A 21 9.09 -33.20 -14.79
C GLY A 21 8.58 -32.21 -15.84
N GLY A 22 7.30 -31.95 -15.84
CA GLY A 22 6.76 -30.82 -16.58
C GLY A 22 7.17 -29.53 -15.87
N ILE A 23 7.83 -28.62 -16.60
CA ILE A 23 7.98 -27.24 -16.12
C ILE A 23 6.57 -26.68 -16.00
N ALA A 24 6.14 -26.32 -14.78
CA ALA A 24 4.86 -25.67 -14.59
C ALA A 24 4.85 -24.38 -15.41
N PRO A 25 3.78 -24.10 -16.19
CA PRO A 25 3.69 -22.85 -16.92
C PRO A 25 3.78 -21.68 -15.95
N LEU A 26 4.56 -20.65 -16.33
CA LEU A 26 4.59 -19.41 -15.60
C LEU A 26 3.19 -18.75 -15.69
N VAL A 27 2.67 -18.33 -14.56
CA VAL A 27 1.47 -17.49 -14.52
C VAL A 27 1.83 -16.07 -14.97
N ASP A 28 0.83 -15.27 -15.38
CA ASP A 28 1.05 -13.89 -15.78
C ASP A 28 1.62 -13.03 -14.63
N ASP A 29 2.21 -11.89 -14.96
CA ASP A 29 2.94 -11.06 -13.99
C ASP A 29 2.06 -10.59 -12.83
N LEU A 30 0.79 -10.26 -13.11
CA LEU A 30 -0.15 -9.81 -12.10
C LEU A 30 -0.49 -10.92 -11.10
N GLU A 31 -0.64 -12.15 -11.58
CA GLU A 31 -0.85 -13.33 -10.72
C GLU A 31 0.43 -13.67 -9.94
N GLN A 32 1.61 -13.50 -10.53
CA GLN A 32 2.88 -13.63 -9.80
C GLN A 32 2.97 -12.63 -8.65
N MET A 33 2.61 -11.35 -8.89
CA MET A 33 2.56 -10.33 -7.84
C MET A 33 1.61 -10.72 -6.71
N ARG A 34 0.38 -11.15 -7.05
CA ARG A 34 -0.60 -11.62 -6.06
C ARG A 34 -0.04 -12.75 -5.20
N LEU A 35 0.49 -13.79 -5.82
CA LEU A 35 1.05 -14.94 -5.11
C LEU A 35 2.25 -14.56 -4.24
N ALA A 36 3.10 -13.64 -4.71
CA ALA A 36 4.24 -13.14 -3.93
C ALA A 36 3.78 -12.35 -2.71
N LEU A 37 2.75 -11.51 -2.84
CA LEU A 37 2.18 -10.73 -1.74
C LEU A 37 1.57 -11.65 -0.67
N GLU A 38 0.76 -12.64 -1.07
CA GLU A 38 0.15 -13.59 -0.14
C GLU A 38 1.20 -14.44 0.58
N LEU A 39 2.17 -14.99 -0.16
CA LEU A 39 3.25 -15.79 0.42
C LEU A 39 4.10 -14.95 1.39
N GLY A 40 4.44 -13.73 0.99
CA GLY A 40 5.23 -12.81 1.79
C GLY A 40 4.53 -12.41 3.08
N LEU A 41 3.25 -12.08 3.00
CA LEU A 41 2.44 -11.74 4.17
C LEU A 41 2.33 -12.94 5.13
N ARG A 42 1.93 -14.10 4.63
CA ARG A 42 1.81 -15.32 5.45
C ARG A 42 3.14 -15.65 6.14
N ALA A 43 4.24 -15.64 5.38
CA ALA A 43 5.55 -15.94 5.92
C ALA A 43 5.98 -14.92 6.99
N TYR A 44 5.67 -13.63 6.80
CA TYR A 44 6.01 -12.59 7.77
C TYR A 44 5.18 -12.74 9.06
N VAL A 45 3.88 -12.90 8.95
CA VAL A 45 2.96 -13.07 10.07
C VAL A 45 3.33 -14.30 10.90
N ASP A 46 3.41 -15.47 10.25
CA ASP A 46 3.63 -16.74 10.96
C ASP A 46 5.03 -16.84 11.58
N LYS A 47 6.08 -16.39 10.86
CA LYS A 47 7.46 -16.48 11.35
C LYS A 47 7.79 -15.46 12.45
N ASN A 48 7.06 -14.35 12.52
CA ASN A 48 7.21 -13.38 13.59
C ASN A 48 6.24 -13.64 14.77
N GLY A 49 5.45 -14.72 14.71
CA GLY A 49 4.58 -15.15 15.80
C GLY A 49 3.30 -14.34 15.96
N PHE A 50 2.90 -13.58 14.94
CA PHE A 50 1.59 -12.92 14.94
C PHE A 50 0.50 -13.92 14.59
N ARG A 51 -0.62 -13.83 15.30
CA ARG A 51 -1.78 -14.63 15.00
C ARG A 51 -2.70 -13.94 14.01
N ASP A 52 -2.92 -12.66 14.19
CA ASP A 52 -3.94 -11.89 13.49
C ASP A 52 -3.33 -10.57 12.98
N VAL A 53 -3.99 -9.96 11.99
CA VAL A 53 -3.61 -8.68 11.41
C VAL A 53 -4.72 -7.65 11.53
N LEU A 54 -4.34 -6.36 11.52
CA LEU A 54 -5.24 -5.21 11.59
C LEU A 54 -5.04 -4.32 10.38
N VAL A 55 -6.12 -3.94 9.71
CA VAL A 55 -6.12 -3.02 8.56
C VAL A 55 -7.02 -1.82 8.86
N GLY A 56 -6.49 -0.61 8.67
CA GLY A 56 -7.31 0.59 8.61
C GLY A 56 -8.05 0.65 7.28
N LEU A 57 -9.37 0.46 7.30
CA LEU A 57 -10.20 0.37 6.10
C LEU A 57 -10.86 1.73 5.83
N SER A 58 -10.29 2.50 4.90
CA SER A 58 -10.75 3.85 4.58
C SER A 58 -11.90 3.89 3.57
N GLY A 59 -12.16 2.79 2.86
CA GLY A 59 -13.03 2.76 1.68
C GLY A 59 -12.32 3.18 0.39
N GLY A 60 -11.00 3.41 0.43
CA GLY A 60 -10.14 3.59 -0.73
C GLY A 60 -9.54 2.27 -1.21
N ILE A 61 -9.07 2.25 -2.47
CA ILE A 61 -8.63 1.04 -3.18
C ILE A 61 -7.45 0.33 -2.52
N ASP A 62 -6.48 1.06 -1.95
CA ASP A 62 -5.27 0.45 -1.35
C ASP A 62 -5.61 -0.33 -0.09
N SER A 63 -6.42 0.26 0.79
CA SER A 63 -6.90 -0.43 1.99
C SER A 63 -7.80 -1.61 1.65
N ALA A 64 -8.61 -1.49 0.61
CA ALA A 64 -9.49 -2.54 0.12
C ALA A 64 -8.70 -3.73 -0.43
N LEU A 65 -7.71 -3.48 -1.29
CA LEU A 65 -6.84 -4.53 -1.83
C LEU A 65 -6.00 -5.18 -0.73
N THR A 66 -5.48 -4.38 0.21
CA THR A 66 -4.72 -4.91 1.35
C THR A 66 -5.57 -5.87 2.20
N ALA A 67 -6.81 -5.50 2.52
CA ALA A 67 -7.71 -6.34 3.30
C ALA A 67 -8.11 -7.63 2.55
N ALA A 68 -8.41 -7.53 1.25
CA ALA A 68 -8.78 -8.67 0.43
C ALA A 68 -7.62 -9.69 0.31
N LEU A 69 -6.40 -9.21 0.00
CA LEU A 69 -5.21 -10.06 -0.06
C LEU A 69 -4.86 -10.67 1.31
N ALA A 70 -5.04 -9.93 2.40
CA ALA A 70 -4.83 -10.46 3.74
C ALA A 70 -5.83 -11.58 4.06
N ALA A 71 -7.10 -11.43 3.69
CA ALA A 71 -8.12 -12.46 3.86
C ALA A 71 -7.82 -13.72 3.02
N GLU A 72 -7.36 -13.56 1.77
CA GLU A 72 -6.93 -14.69 0.94
C GLU A 72 -5.67 -15.39 1.51
N ALA A 73 -4.72 -14.62 2.02
CA ALA A 73 -3.46 -15.15 2.54
C ALA A 73 -3.60 -15.89 3.87
N LEU A 74 -4.40 -15.36 4.81
CA LEU A 74 -4.42 -15.78 6.21
C LEU A 74 -5.71 -16.49 6.62
N GLY A 75 -6.79 -16.27 5.87
CA GLY A 75 -8.16 -16.57 6.27
C GLY A 75 -8.86 -15.33 6.85
N PRO A 76 -10.16 -15.13 6.53
CA PRO A 76 -10.89 -13.92 6.95
C PRO A 76 -11.00 -13.77 8.48
N GLU A 77 -11.01 -14.87 9.22
CA GLU A 77 -11.09 -14.91 10.68
C GLU A 77 -9.84 -14.33 11.37
N ARG A 78 -8.73 -14.19 10.65
CA ARG A 78 -7.47 -13.62 11.15
C ARG A 78 -7.28 -12.16 10.75
N VAL A 79 -8.26 -11.56 10.08
CA VAL A 79 -8.16 -10.19 9.55
C VAL A 79 -9.20 -9.32 10.25
N HIS A 80 -8.72 -8.29 10.94
CA HIS A 80 -9.55 -7.29 11.61
C HIS A 80 -9.45 -5.98 10.85
N CYS A 81 -10.61 -5.41 10.50
CA CYS A 81 -10.69 -4.13 9.81
C CYS A 81 -11.32 -3.07 10.72
N VAL A 82 -10.76 -1.87 10.69
CA VAL A 82 -11.33 -0.72 11.38
C VAL A 82 -11.48 0.46 10.44
N SER A 83 -12.71 0.94 10.30
CA SER A 83 -12.98 2.22 9.65
C SER A 83 -12.89 3.35 10.68
N MET A 84 -12.23 4.43 10.32
CA MET A 84 -11.98 5.56 11.22
C MET A 84 -12.43 6.87 10.54
N PRO A 85 -13.75 7.06 10.36
CA PRO A 85 -14.28 8.22 9.66
C PRO A 85 -14.05 9.52 10.43
N SER A 86 -13.90 10.61 9.68
CA SER A 86 -13.95 11.99 10.14
C SER A 86 -15.15 12.70 9.52
N GLN A 87 -15.35 13.98 9.82
CA GLN A 87 -16.37 14.83 9.18
C GLN A 87 -16.20 14.93 7.65
N PHE A 88 -15.00 14.65 7.12
CA PHE A 88 -14.70 14.69 5.69
C PHE A 88 -14.96 13.37 4.98
N SER A 89 -15.18 12.28 5.73
CA SER A 89 -15.47 10.97 5.16
C SER A 89 -16.89 10.90 4.64
N SER A 90 -17.07 10.62 3.35
CA SER A 90 -18.37 10.53 2.72
C SER A 90 -19.17 9.31 3.20
N ASP A 91 -20.50 9.38 3.16
CA ASP A 91 -21.35 8.21 3.44
C ASP A 91 -21.10 7.07 2.45
N ALA A 92 -20.76 7.40 1.20
CA ALA A 92 -20.40 6.43 0.18
C ALA A 92 -19.14 5.65 0.57
N THR A 93 -18.07 6.33 1.00
CA THR A 93 -16.80 5.71 1.41
C THR A 93 -16.98 4.82 2.64
N ARG A 94 -17.76 5.29 3.62
CA ARG A 94 -18.10 4.50 4.82
C ARG A 94 -18.94 3.27 4.48
N GLY A 95 -19.93 3.42 3.60
CA GLY A 95 -20.76 2.32 3.11
C GLY A 95 -19.95 1.28 2.34
N ASP A 96 -19.01 1.74 1.51
CA ASP A 96 -18.14 0.88 0.73
C ASP A 96 -17.17 0.08 1.62
N ALA A 97 -16.60 0.70 2.64
CA ALA A 97 -15.74 -0.01 3.61
C ALA A 97 -16.49 -1.16 4.31
N ARG A 98 -17.74 -0.92 4.71
CA ARG A 98 -18.59 -1.96 5.32
C ARG A 98 -18.93 -3.07 4.34
N ARG A 99 -19.38 -2.71 3.12
CA ARG A 99 -19.71 -3.69 2.07
C ARG A 99 -18.52 -4.59 1.71
N LEU A 100 -17.33 -4.00 1.63
CA LEU A 100 -16.10 -4.76 1.41
C LEU A 100 -15.86 -5.75 2.54
N ALA A 101 -15.90 -5.30 3.80
CA ALA A 101 -15.66 -6.17 4.95
C ALA A 101 -16.66 -7.36 4.99
N GLU A 102 -17.93 -7.10 4.70
CA GLU A 102 -18.97 -8.14 4.56
C GLU A 102 -18.68 -9.09 3.40
N SER A 103 -18.28 -8.56 2.24
CA SER A 103 -17.99 -9.36 1.05
C SER A 103 -16.82 -10.31 1.25
N ILE A 104 -15.76 -9.90 1.94
CA ILE A 104 -14.58 -10.74 2.22
C ILE A 104 -14.68 -11.50 3.54
N GLY A 105 -15.73 -11.27 4.35
CA GLY A 105 -16.04 -12.02 5.56
C GLY A 105 -15.15 -11.74 6.77
N VAL A 106 -14.60 -10.51 6.89
CA VAL A 106 -13.68 -10.11 7.97
C VAL A 106 -14.39 -9.40 9.12
N ASP A 107 -13.78 -9.40 10.32
CA ASP A 107 -14.22 -8.58 11.46
C ASP A 107 -14.13 -7.10 11.11
N PHE A 108 -15.21 -6.35 11.34
CA PHE A 108 -15.28 -4.93 11.00
C PHE A 108 -15.75 -4.10 12.17
N ARG A 109 -15.01 -3.02 12.45
CA ARG A 109 -15.34 -2.04 13.48
C ARG A 109 -15.32 -0.64 12.91
N GLU A 110 -16.10 0.25 13.49
CA GLU A 110 -16.07 1.68 13.17
C GLU A 110 -15.72 2.48 14.42
N ILE A 111 -14.72 3.34 14.34
CA ILE A 111 -14.25 4.22 15.41
C ILE A 111 -14.09 5.62 14.82
N ALA A 112 -15.05 6.51 15.07
CA ALA A 112 -14.96 7.90 14.62
C ALA A 112 -13.77 8.61 15.27
N ILE A 113 -12.98 9.34 14.47
CA ILE A 113 -11.81 10.06 14.98
C ILE A 113 -12.12 11.48 15.43
N GLU A 114 -13.28 12.01 15.09
CA GLU A 114 -13.66 13.40 15.35
C GLU A 114 -13.42 13.85 16.81
N PRO A 115 -13.88 13.09 17.83
CA PRO A 115 -13.66 13.51 19.23
C PRO A 115 -12.17 13.58 19.61
N VAL A 116 -11.32 12.74 19.00
CA VAL A 116 -9.88 12.73 19.25
C VAL A 116 -9.22 13.93 18.57
N VAL A 117 -9.59 14.20 17.32
CA VAL A 117 -9.08 15.34 16.55
C VAL A 117 -9.46 16.67 17.21
N GLU A 118 -10.72 16.84 17.62
CA GLU A 118 -11.18 18.02 18.36
C GLU A 118 -10.35 18.28 19.63
N GLN A 119 -10.01 17.24 20.38
CA GLN A 119 -9.18 17.40 21.59
C GLN A 119 -7.73 17.80 21.24
N PHE A 120 -7.15 17.27 20.15
CA PHE A 120 -5.85 17.71 19.68
C PHE A 120 -5.89 19.18 19.24
N GLU A 121 -6.87 19.57 18.47
CA GLU A 121 -7.03 20.95 17.98
C GLU A 121 -7.23 21.92 19.19
N ALA A 122 -8.08 21.58 20.14
CA ALA A 122 -8.30 22.39 21.34
C ALA A 122 -7.02 22.54 22.18
N ALA A 123 -6.25 21.47 22.35
CA ALA A 123 -4.99 21.50 23.09
C ALA A 123 -3.90 22.35 22.40
N LEU A 124 -3.90 22.37 21.07
CA LEU A 124 -2.90 23.08 20.24
C LEU A 124 -3.32 24.53 19.94
N ALA A 125 -4.60 24.89 20.08
CA ALA A 125 -5.11 26.20 19.73
C ALA A 125 -4.31 27.38 20.31
N PRO A 126 -3.87 27.37 21.60
CA PRO A 126 -3.05 28.45 22.13
C PRO A 126 -1.67 28.58 21.47
N ALA A 127 -1.11 27.43 21.01
CA ALA A 127 0.19 27.42 20.32
C ALA A 127 0.08 27.86 18.85
N PHE A 128 -1.09 27.77 18.27
CA PHE A 128 -1.37 28.10 16.87
C PHE A 128 -2.01 29.50 16.71
N GLU A 129 -2.08 30.28 17.78
CA GLU A 129 -2.67 31.61 17.73
C GLU A 129 -2.05 32.46 16.61
N GLY A 130 -2.91 33.04 15.76
CA GLY A 130 -2.49 33.86 14.60
C GLY A 130 -1.96 33.06 13.40
N ARG A 131 -2.14 31.74 13.36
CA ARG A 131 -1.84 30.88 12.22
C ARG A 131 -3.12 30.40 11.57
N ASP A 132 -3.14 30.41 10.22
CA ASP A 132 -4.20 29.81 9.44
C ASP A 132 -4.09 28.27 9.45
N ARG A 133 -5.21 27.58 9.19
CA ARG A 133 -5.23 26.12 8.97
C ARG A 133 -4.42 25.77 7.72
N ASP A 134 -3.64 24.69 7.81
CA ASP A 134 -2.82 24.20 6.70
C ASP A 134 -2.74 22.65 6.72
N LEU A 135 -1.70 22.08 6.15
CA LEU A 135 -1.45 20.64 6.15
C LEU A 135 -1.30 20.05 7.59
N THR A 136 -1.16 20.88 8.61
CA THR A 136 -1.00 20.43 10.00
C THR A 136 -2.23 19.68 10.48
N GLU A 137 -3.43 20.20 10.23
CA GLU A 137 -4.68 19.61 10.65
C GLU A 137 -4.99 18.31 9.90
N GLU A 138 -4.64 18.23 8.61
CA GLU A 138 -4.71 16.98 7.83
C GLU A 138 -3.79 15.92 8.46
N ASN A 139 -2.57 16.30 8.79
CA ASN A 139 -1.59 15.41 9.44
C ASN A 139 -2.01 14.98 10.86
N VAL A 140 -2.72 15.83 11.62
CA VAL A 140 -3.27 15.46 12.94
C VAL A 140 -4.29 14.33 12.77
N GLN A 141 -5.19 14.41 11.79
CA GLN A 141 -6.15 13.35 11.52
C GLN A 141 -5.47 12.03 11.14
N ALA A 142 -4.47 12.07 10.25
CA ALA A 142 -3.73 10.89 9.86
C ALA A 142 -3.02 10.23 11.06
N ARG A 143 -2.41 11.04 11.95
CA ARG A 143 -1.75 10.55 13.17
C ARG A 143 -2.73 10.04 14.22
N ALA A 144 -3.91 10.64 14.35
CA ALA A 144 -4.97 10.11 15.21
C ALA A 144 -5.36 8.69 14.79
N ARG A 145 -5.54 8.46 13.48
CA ARG A 145 -5.79 7.11 12.93
C ARG A 145 -4.63 6.15 13.24
N GLY A 146 -3.40 6.56 12.99
CA GLY A 146 -2.21 5.76 13.30
C GLY A 146 -2.13 5.38 14.77
N THR A 147 -2.43 6.32 15.67
CA THR A 147 -2.44 6.09 17.13
C THR A 147 -3.52 5.08 17.53
N ILE A 148 -4.73 5.18 16.97
CA ILE A 148 -5.82 4.23 17.22
C ILE A 148 -5.44 2.82 16.74
N LEU A 149 -4.88 2.69 15.54
CA LEU A 149 -4.39 1.41 15.01
C LEU A 149 -3.34 0.79 15.93
N MET A 150 -2.36 1.57 16.38
CA MET A 150 -1.32 1.08 17.28
C MET A 150 -1.85 0.74 18.67
N ALA A 151 -2.86 1.45 19.18
CA ALA A 151 -3.52 1.12 20.43
C ALA A 151 -4.25 -0.23 20.34
N LEU A 152 -4.98 -0.50 19.25
CA LEU A 152 -5.60 -1.79 18.97
C LEU A 152 -4.57 -2.89 18.83
N SER A 153 -3.50 -2.65 18.08
CA SER A 153 -2.36 -3.56 17.94
C SER A 153 -1.80 -3.98 19.30
N ASN A 154 -1.48 -3.02 20.15
CA ASN A 154 -0.93 -3.31 21.47
C ASN A 154 -1.91 -4.04 22.38
N LYS A 155 -3.20 -3.73 22.28
CA LYS A 155 -4.22 -4.34 23.14
C LYS A 155 -4.52 -5.79 22.79
N PHE A 156 -4.51 -6.11 21.49
CA PHE A 156 -4.93 -7.41 20.97
C PHE A 156 -3.78 -8.28 20.45
N GLY A 157 -2.58 -7.72 20.32
CA GLY A 157 -1.43 -8.41 19.73
C GLY A 157 -1.51 -8.54 18.20
N TRP A 158 -2.30 -7.71 17.52
CA TRP A 158 -2.48 -7.76 16.08
C TRP A 158 -1.39 -6.99 15.33
N LEU A 159 -0.92 -7.54 14.22
CA LEU A 159 0.02 -6.84 13.35
C LEU A 159 -0.73 -5.80 12.50
N VAL A 160 -0.37 -4.52 12.61
CA VAL A 160 -0.93 -3.48 11.73
C VAL A 160 -0.29 -3.59 10.36
N LEU A 161 -1.14 -3.70 9.31
CA LEU A 161 -0.74 -3.60 7.92
C LEU A 161 -0.92 -2.15 7.44
N ALA A 162 0.17 -1.51 7.08
CA ALA A 162 0.13 -0.22 6.40
C ALA A 162 -0.26 -0.43 4.93
N THR A 163 -1.08 0.45 4.39
CA THR A 163 -1.74 0.29 3.09
C THR A 163 -1.11 1.12 1.96
N GLY A 164 -0.09 1.93 2.26
CA GLY A 164 0.59 2.76 1.26
C GLY A 164 1.25 1.92 0.16
N ASN A 165 1.17 2.40 -1.07
CA ASN A 165 1.71 1.77 -2.27
C ASN A 165 3.06 2.37 -2.71
N LYS A 166 3.68 1.80 -3.77
CA LYS A 166 4.98 2.24 -4.29
C LYS A 166 4.94 3.66 -4.85
N SER A 167 3.88 4.03 -5.56
CA SER A 167 3.74 5.34 -6.17
C SER A 167 3.72 6.45 -5.10
N GLU A 168 2.88 6.30 -4.08
CA GLU A 168 2.81 7.22 -2.94
C GLU A 168 4.14 7.30 -2.17
N LEU A 169 4.75 6.13 -1.90
CA LEU A 169 6.03 6.05 -1.20
C LEU A 169 7.16 6.70 -1.99
N SER A 170 7.15 6.56 -3.32
CA SER A 170 8.14 7.16 -4.21
C SER A 170 8.18 8.68 -4.08
N VAL A 171 7.03 9.32 -4.16
CA VAL A 171 6.88 10.78 -4.13
C VAL A 171 6.71 11.34 -2.72
N GLY A 172 6.60 10.47 -1.70
CA GLY A 172 6.41 10.87 -0.31
C GLY A 172 5.01 11.39 0.01
N TYR A 173 4.03 10.99 -0.77
CA TYR A 173 2.61 11.29 -0.50
C TYR A 173 2.10 10.41 0.64
N ALA A 174 2.55 10.70 1.83
CA ALA A 174 2.27 9.98 3.05
C ALA A 174 2.57 10.85 4.28
N THR A 175 1.92 10.57 5.39
CA THR A 175 2.12 11.25 6.68
C THR A 175 2.95 10.37 7.61
N LEU A 176 4.12 10.87 8.03
CA LEU A 176 4.92 10.20 9.06
C LEU A 176 4.12 9.99 10.34
N TYR A 177 4.17 8.76 10.86
CA TYR A 177 3.44 8.35 12.07
C TYR A 177 1.92 8.39 11.94
N GLY A 178 1.40 8.57 10.71
CA GLY A 178 -0.03 8.51 10.37
C GLY A 178 -0.33 7.25 9.56
N ASP A 179 -0.60 7.40 8.27
CA ASP A 179 -0.90 6.33 7.32
C ASP A 179 0.29 5.36 7.09
N MET A 180 1.51 5.80 7.41
CA MET A 180 2.70 4.93 7.42
C MET A 180 2.83 4.07 8.68
N ALA A 181 1.95 4.23 9.67
CA ALA A 181 2.01 3.44 10.90
C ALA A 181 1.66 1.97 10.62
N GLY A 182 2.52 1.07 11.07
CA GLY A 182 2.33 -0.37 10.91
C GLY A 182 3.61 -1.17 11.04
N GLY A 183 3.49 -2.48 11.12
CA GLY A 183 4.63 -3.40 11.20
C GLY A 183 4.97 -4.07 9.86
N PHE A 184 4.05 -3.98 8.87
CA PHE A 184 4.26 -4.51 7.53
C PHE A 184 3.45 -3.71 6.50
N ALA A 185 4.03 -3.36 5.37
CA ALA A 185 3.38 -2.62 4.28
C ALA A 185 3.24 -3.55 3.06
N LEU A 186 2.05 -4.11 2.88
CA LEU A 186 1.82 -5.17 1.89
C LEU A 186 2.03 -4.66 0.46
N LEU A 187 1.48 -3.49 0.11
CA LEU A 187 1.54 -2.90 -1.22
C LEU A 187 2.76 -2.00 -1.46
N ARG A 188 3.70 -1.96 -0.53
CA ARG A 188 4.86 -1.06 -0.53
C ARG A 188 5.62 -0.99 -1.84
N ASP A 189 5.71 -2.09 -2.59
CA ASP A 189 6.45 -2.21 -3.84
C ASP A 189 5.54 -2.46 -5.05
N MET A 190 4.24 -2.11 -4.95
CA MET A 190 3.26 -2.18 -6.03
C MET A 190 2.87 -0.77 -6.49
N TYR A 191 2.95 -0.50 -7.78
CA TYR A 191 2.49 0.77 -8.36
C TYR A 191 0.97 0.93 -8.27
N LYS A 192 0.48 2.16 -8.19
CA LYS A 192 -0.96 2.45 -8.07
C LYS A 192 -1.76 1.89 -9.23
N THR A 193 -1.22 1.94 -10.43
CA THR A 193 -1.84 1.36 -11.63
C THR A 193 -2.02 -0.15 -11.52
N ASP A 194 -1.07 -0.86 -10.91
CA ASP A 194 -1.16 -2.29 -10.66
C ASP A 194 -2.11 -2.62 -9.50
N VAL A 195 -2.27 -1.73 -8.52
CA VAL A 195 -3.29 -1.87 -7.46
C VAL A 195 -4.67 -1.99 -8.06
N TRP A 196 -5.04 -1.10 -9.00
CA TRP A 196 -6.33 -1.19 -9.71
C TRP A 196 -6.47 -2.45 -10.55
N ARG A 197 -5.41 -2.80 -11.29
CA ARG A 197 -5.40 -4.01 -12.12
C ARG A 197 -5.59 -5.27 -11.28
N LEU A 198 -4.91 -5.36 -10.14
CA LEU A 198 -5.02 -6.51 -9.25
C LEU A 198 -6.38 -6.57 -8.56
N ALA A 199 -6.96 -5.45 -8.16
CA ALA A 199 -8.31 -5.41 -7.58
C ALA A 199 -9.37 -5.95 -8.56
N ARG A 200 -9.33 -5.54 -9.83
CA ARG A 200 -10.21 -6.09 -10.87
C ARG A 200 -9.96 -7.58 -11.10
N ARG A 201 -8.70 -8.00 -11.11
CA ARG A 201 -8.33 -9.41 -11.25
C ARG A 201 -8.88 -10.28 -10.10
N LEU A 202 -8.91 -9.79 -8.87
CA LEU A 202 -9.51 -10.51 -7.74
C LEU A 202 -11.01 -10.73 -7.96
N ASN A 203 -11.74 -9.72 -8.41
CA ASN A 203 -13.16 -9.83 -8.76
C ASN A 203 -13.40 -10.85 -9.89
N GLU A 204 -12.60 -10.80 -10.96
CA GLU A 204 -12.67 -11.76 -12.07
C GLU A 204 -12.45 -13.20 -11.59
N ARG A 205 -11.41 -13.43 -10.77
CA ARG A 205 -11.11 -14.77 -10.20
C ARG A 205 -12.21 -15.27 -9.28
N ALA A 206 -12.78 -14.39 -8.47
CA ALA A 206 -13.86 -14.75 -7.56
C ALA A 206 -15.20 -15.02 -8.30
N GLY A 207 -15.32 -14.58 -9.55
CA GLY A 207 -16.58 -14.61 -10.31
C GLY A 207 -17.69 -13.77 -9.66
N ARG A 208 -17.31 -12.82 -8.80
CA ARG A 208 -18.21 -11.92 -8.08
C ARG A 208 -17.49 -10.63 -7.71
N GLU A 209 -18.26 -9.62 -7.38
CA GLU A 209 -17.76 -8.36 -6.82
C GLU A 209 -17.25 -8.57 -5.38
N GLN A 210 -15.98 -8.98 -5.25
CA GLN A 210 -15.32 -9.16 -3.96
C GLN A 210 -14.90 -7.80 -3.39
N ILE A 211 -14.30 -6.94 -4.23
CA ILE A 211 -14.03 -5.55 -3.95
C ILE A 211 -15.09 -4.73 -4.70
N PRO A 212 -15.90 -3.90 -4.01
CA PRO A 212 -16.93 -3.08 -4.67
C PRO A 212 -16.37 -2.25 -5.83
N GLU A 213 -17.05 -2.30 -7.00
CA GLU A 213 -16.63 -1.50 -8.17
C GLU A 213 -16.61 -0.01 -7.86
N SER A 214 -17.49 0.47 -6.96
CA SER A 214 -17.47 1.86 -6.48
C SER A 214 -16.16 2.24 -5.77
N ILE A 215 -15.44 1.29 -5.18
CA ILE A 215 -14.09 1.52 -4.63
C ILE A 215 -13.06 1.56 -5.75
N ILE A 216 -13.18 0.65 -6.73
CA ILE A 216 -12.22 0.52 -7.84
C ILE A 216 -12.27 1.75 -8.75
N ASP A 217 -13.47 2.27 -9.03
CA ASP A 217 -13.69 3.36 -9.98
C ASP A 217 -13.62 4.76 -9.32
N ARG A 218 -13.57 4.82 -7.99
CA ARG A 218 -13.46 6.09 -7.28
C ARG A 218 -12.10 6.73 -7.53
N ALA A 219 -12.12 8.05 -7.80
CA ALA A 219 -10.89 8.84 -7.86
C ALA A 219 -10.16 8.80 -6.50
N PRO A 220 -8.83 8.63 -6.49
CA PRO A 220 -8.04 8.56 -5.27
C PRO A 220 -8.14 9.84 -4.45
N THR A 221 -8.38 9.69 -3.14
CA THR A 221 -8.44 10.79 -2.19
C THR A 221 -8.06 10.32 -0.80
N ALA A 222 -7.40 11.19 -0.04
CA ALA A 222 -7.11 10.94 1.37
C ALA A 222 -8.28 11.32 2.31
N GLU A 223 -9.31 12.03 1.82
CA GLU A 223 -10.48 12.51 2.59
C GLU A 223 -10.10 13.21 3.92
N LEU A 224 -9.07 14.06 3.89
CA LEU A 224 -8.61 14.84 5.04
C LEU A 224 -9.15 16.28 5.02
N ARG A 225 -9.72 16.71 3.89
CA ARG A 225 -10.40 17.99 3.66
C ARG A 225 -11.52 17.83 2.62
N HIS A 226 -12.37 18.83 2.51
CA HIS A 226 -13.46 18.83 1.51
C HIS A 226 -12.92 18.75 0.08
N ASP A 227 -13.58 17.95 -0.76
CA ASP A 227 -13.33 17.80 -2.20
C ASP A 227 -11.87 17.50 -2.55
N GLN A 228 -11.12 16.88 -1.65
CA GLN A 228 -9.73 16.53 -1.87
C GLN A 228 -9.58 15.42 -2.90
N LEU A 229 -8.64 15.62 -3.84
CA LEU A 229 -8.17 14.59 -4.77
C LEU A 229 -6.65 14.48 -4.69
N ASP A 230 -6.11 13.28 -4.88
CA ASP A 230 -4.65 13.08 -4.95
C ASP A 230 -4.03 13.92 -6.07
N GLU A 231 -4.74 14.10 -7.18
CA GLU A 231 -4.32 14.91 -8.34
C GLU A 231 -4.17 16.41 -8.03
N ASP A 232 -4.73 16.91 -6.92
CA ASP A 232 -4.43 18.28 -6.45
C ASP A 232 -2.94 18.43 -6.12
N SER A 233 -2.30 17.35 -5.72
CA SER A 233 -0.92 17.32 -5.24
C SER A 233 0.02 16.50 -6.10
N LEU A 234 -0.48 15.56 -6.90
CA LEU A 234 0.29 14.63 -7.72
C LEU A 234 -0.08 14.75 -9.20
N PRO A 235 0.82 14.39 -10.12
CA PRO A 235 0.40 14.06 -11.48
C PRO A 235 -0.55 12.86 -11.48
N PRO A 236 -1.45 12.71 -12.47
CA PRO A 236 -2.27 11.51 -12.62
C PRO A 236 -1.41 10.24 -12.59
N TYR A 237 -1.83 9.24 -11.84
CA TYR A 237 -1.02 8.02 -11.65
C TYR A 237 -0.70 7.29 -12.97
N ALA A 238 -1.57 7.37 -13.95
CA ALA A 238 -1.32 6.82 -15.29
C ALA A 238 -0.11 7.47 -16.00
N ALA A 239 0.22 8.73 -15.68
CA ALA A 239 1.40 9.42 -16.19
C ALA A 239 2.58 9.30 -15.22
N LEU A 240 2.32 9.26 -13.92
CA LEU A 240 3.34 9.20 -12.87
C LEU A 240 4.05 7.84 -12.84
N ASP A 241 3.30 6.72 -12.80
CA ASP A 241 3.86 5.40 -12.61
C ASP A 241 4.88 4.99 -13.69
N PRO A 242 4.67 5.24 -14.99
CA PRO A 242 5.68 4.97 -16.00
C PRO A 242 6.98 5.78 -15.81
N VAL A 243 6.89 7.04 -15.35
CA VAL A 243 8.06 7.86 -15.01
C VAL A 243 8.80 7.26 -13.81
N LEU A 244 8.05 6.84 -12.78
CA LEU A 244 8.63 6.19 -11.61
C LEU A 244 9.33 4.89 -11.98
N GLU A 245 8.71 4.05 -12.80
CA GLU A 245 9.31 2.80 -13.28
C GLU A 245 10.63 3.08 -14.03
N ALA A 246 10.60 3.96 -15.03
CA ALA A 246 11.77 4.29 -15.81
C ALA A 246 12.91 4.87 -14.96
N TYR A 247 12.59 5.78 -14.03
CA TYR A 247 13.60 6.41 -13.17
C TYR A 247 14.11 5.49 -12.06
N VAL A 248 13.21 4.73 -11.38
CA VAL A 248 13.56 3.93 -10.21
C VAL A 248 14.09 2.57 -10.59
N GLU A 249 13.42 1.86 -11.53
CA GLU A 249 13.77 0.50 -11.91
C GLU A 249 14.88 0.46 -12.97
N LEU A 250 14.79 1.35 -13.98
CA LEU A 250 15.67 1.33 -15.14
C LEU A 250 16.83 2.34 -15.05
N ASP A 251 16.91 3.13 -13.95
CA ASP A 251 17.94 4.17 -13.72
C ASP A 251 18.01 5.22 -14.86
N ARG A 252 16.89 5.52 -15.50
CA ARG A 252 16.87 6.55 -16.55
C ARG A 252 17.17 7.92 -15.95
N SER A 253 18.08 8.64 -16.58
CA SER A 253 18.34 10.04 -16.25
C SER A 253 17.18 10.94 -16.70
N ARG A 254 17.17 12.17 -16.21
CA ARG A 254 16.20 13.21 -16.63
C ARG A 254 16.21 13.41 -18.16
N GLU A 255 17.42 13.47 -18.75
CA GLU A 255 17.63 13.65 -20.18
C GLU A 255 17.07 12.46 -20.97
N GLU A 256 17.32 11.24 -20.52
CA GLU A 256 16.78 10.02 -21.15
C GLU A 256 15.26 9.98 -21.07
N LEU A 257 14.66 10.32 -19.92
CA LEU A 257 13.20 10.40 -19.77
C LEU A 257 12.58 11.41 -20.76
N SER A 258 13.24 12.55 -20.95
CA SER A 258 12.80 13.55 -21.94
C SER A 258 12.90 13.02 -23.37
N GLN A 259 13.94 12.23 -23.69
CA GLN A 259 14.14 11.61 -25.01
C GLN A 259 13.15 10.46 -25.24
N ASP A 260 12.79 9.74 -24.20
CA ASP A 260 11.79 8.64 -24.25
C ASP A 260 10.35 9.17 -24.43
N GLY A 261 10.16 10.50 -24.45
CA GLY A 261 8.88 11.15 -24.75
C GLY A 261 7.94 11.32 -23.56
N PHE A 262 8.43 11.18 -22.33
CA PHE A 262 7.66 11.52 -21.13
C PHE A 262 7.40 13.03 -21.06
N ASP A 263 6.23 13.40 -20.51
CA ASP A 263 5.88 14.79 -20.29
C ASP A 263 6.92 15.47 -19.36
N PRO A 264 7.60 16.53 -19.81
CA PRO A 264 8.66 17.19 -19.04
C PRO A 264 8.17 17.75 -17.69
N GLU A 265 6.91 18.21 -17.60
CA GLU A 265 6.35 18.73 -16.36
C GLU A 265 6.14 17.61 -15.35
N VAL A 266 5.62 16.46 -15.80
CA VAL A 266 5.46 15.25 -14.96
C VAL A 266 6.83 14.75 -14.47
N VAL A 267 7.82 14.67 -15.36
CA VAL A 267 9.18 14.24 -15.02
C VAL A 267 9.78 15.15 -13.95
N GLU A 268 9.80 16.48 -14.20
CA GLU A 268 10.39 17.45 -13.27
C GLU A 268 9.74 17.36 -11.88
N ARG A 269 8.41 17.32 -11.85
CA ARG A 269 7.64 17.24 -10.61
C ARG A 269 7.91 15.93 -9.86
N ALA A 270 7.87 14.78 -10.56
CA ALA A 270 8.11 13.48 -9.99
C ALA A 270 9.52 13.37 -9.38
N LEU A 271 10.57 13.73 -10.12
CA LEU A 271 11.96 13.65 -9.66
C LEU A 271 12.18 14.53 -8.43
N ALA A 272 11.68 15.77 -8.45
CA ALA A 272 11.78 16.68 -7.31
C ALA A 272 11.09 16.13 -6.04
N MET A 273 9.96 15.43 -6.19
CA MET A 273 9.27 14.81 -5.08
C MET A 273 10.03 13.57 -4.57
N ILE A 274 10.54 12.72 -5.46
CA ILE A 274 11.33 11.53 -5.10
C ILE A 274 12.55 11.93 -4.27
N ASP A 275 13.28 12.95 -4.67
CA ASP A 275 14.49 13.40 -3.98
C ASP A 275 14.21 13.91 -2.57
N ARG A 276 13.07 14.54 -2.35
CA ARG A 276 12.65 15.08 -1.05
C ARG A 276 12.09 14.03 -0.10
N ALA A 277 11.64 12.88 -0.62
CA ALA A 277 10.87 11.90 0.14
C ALA A 277 11.72 10.85 0.87
N GLU A 278 13.05 10.80 0.69
CA GLU A 278 13.89 9.75 1.25
C GLU A 278 13.75 9.61 2.77
N TYR A 279 13.61 10.72 3.52
CA TYR A 279 13.46 10.68 4.97
C TYR A 279 12.17 9.96 5.40
N LYS A 280 11.08 10.05 4.60
CA LYS A 280 9.84 9.29 4.84
C LYS A 280 10.04 7.82 4.53
N ARG A 281 10.65 7.50 3.38
CA ARG A 281 10.92 6.11 2.97
C ARG A 281 11.76 5.33 3.98
N ARG A 282 12.68 6.02 4.68
CA ARG A 282 13.52 5.41 5.73
C ARG A 282 12.74 4.95 6.95
N GLN A 283 11.55 5.47 7.15
CA GLN A 283 10.67 5.14 8.27
C GLN A 283 9.48 4.25 7.87
N ALA A 284 9.39 3.86 6.60
CA ALA A 284 8.33 2.98 6.14
C ALA A 284 8.56 1.53 6.62
N PRO A 285 7.49 0.81 6.98
CA PRO A 285 7.56 -0.60 7.37
C PRO A 285 8.15 -1.48 6.25
N PRO A 286 8.70 -2.66 6.57
CA PRO A 286 9.10 -3.65 5.57
C PRO A 286 7.91 -4.14 4.76
N GLY A 287 8.17 -4.67 3.57
CA GLY A 287 7.16 -5.25 2.68
C GLY A 287 7.75 -6.23 1.69
N VAL A 288 6.91 -6.79 0.83
CA VAL A 288 7.33 -7.71 -0.24
C VAL A 288 8.01 -6.93 -1.35
N LYS A 289 9.10 -7.45 -1.88
CA LYS A 289 9.74 -6.92 -3.08
C LYS A 289 9.11 -7.59 -4.31
N LEU A 290 8.53 -6.78 -5.17
CA LEU A 290 7.88 -7.21 -6.42
C LEU A 290 8.70 -6.84 -7.67
N HIS A 291 9.35 -5.68 -7.62
CA HIS A 291 10.07 -5.11 -8.75
C HIS A 291 11.59 -5.28 -8.63
N PRO A 292 12.35 -5.11 -9.72
CA PRO A 292 13.81 -5.18 -9.72
C PRO A 292 14.48 -4.30 -8.66
N LYS A 293 13.92 -3.12 -8.38
CA LYS A 293 14.41 -2.22 -7.34
C LYS A 293 13.31 -1.79 -6.37
N ALA A 294 13.48 -2.18 -5.10
CA ALA A 294 12.65 -1.74 -4.00
C ALA A 294 13.35 -0.64 -3.19
N PHE A 295 12.56 0.36 -2.76
CA PHE A 295 13.08 1.40 -1.88
C PHE A 295 13.54 0.84 -0.54
N GLY A 296 14.66 1.39 -0.04
CA GLY A 296 15.25 0.99 1.23
C GLY A 296 16.18 -0.22 1.15
N ARG A 297 16.01 -1.10 0.17
CA ARG A 297 16.89 -2.24 -0.09
C ARG A 297 17.84 -1.96 -1.26
N ASP A 298 17.29 -1.70 -2.44
CA ASP A 298 18.05 -1.61 -3.68
C ASP A 298 18.28 -0.15 -4.10
N ARG A 299 17.38 0.75 -3.75
CA ARG A 299 17.48 2.19 -4.01
C ARG A 299 17.40 2.98 -2.71
N ARG A 300 18.46 3.78 -2.45
CA ARG A 300 18.57 4.71 -1.34
C ARG A 300 19.25 5.97 -1.82
N THR A 301 18.68 7.11 -1.47
CA THR A 301 19.29 8.41 -1.75
C THR A 301 19.77 9.07 -0.45
N PRO A 302 20.71 10.02 -0.49
CA PRO A 302 21.05 10.79 0.69
C PRO A 302 19.84 11.58 1.21
N ILE A 303 19.56 11.53 2.51
CA ILE A 303 18.50 12.34 3.12
C ILE A 303 18.83 13.82 3.02
N THR A 304 20.07 14.18 3.34
CA THR A 304 20.57 15.55 3.24
C THR A 304 21.17 15.76 1.85
N ASN A 305 20.35 16.21 0.92
CA ASN A 305 20.74 16.36 -0.48
C ASN A 305 20.15 17.64 -1.08
N ARG A 306 20.96 18.35 -1.86
CA ARG A 306 20.54 19.51 -2.69
C ARG A 306 20.78 19.30 -4.19
N TRP A 307 21.19 18.11 -4.57
CA TRP A 307 21.32 17.74 -5.97
C TRP A 307 19.95 17.80 -6.67
N ARG A 308 19.93 18.25 -7.91
CA ARG A 308 18.69 18.50 -8.66
C ARG A 308 18.62 17.72 -9.98
N GLY A 309 19.38 16.65 -10.12
CA GLY A 309 19.38 15.79 -11.28
C GLY A 309 20.33 16.26 -12.36
#